data_e85c91e569a9254531b77b9e0e4fc71a
#
_entry.id   e85c91e569a9254531b77b9e0e4fc71a
#
_cell.length_a   1.000
_cell.length_b   1.000
_cell.length_c   1.000
_cell.angle_alpha   90.00
_cell.angle_beta   90.00
_cell.angle_gamma   90.00
#
_symmetry.space_group_name_H-M   'P 1'
#
loop_
_entity.id
_entity.type
_entity.pdbx_description
1 polymer ?
#
loop_
_entity_poly.entity_id
_entity_poly.type
_entity_poly.pdbx_seq_one_letter_code
_entity_poly.pdbx_strand_id
1 'polypeptide(L)'
;LPKSKIKWITSNPKLATVDKNGVVKINKKAAGKKVRITAIATDGSGKKKTFVIRIMKGEVKKIIIKGKKRVQAGKTLKLKAKVKAGKGANKKLLWTSSNIKYATVTSSGKVKTKKAGKKKTVKITAMAADGSNKKATIKIQIK
;
A
#
# COMPACT_ATOMS: atom_id res chain seq x y z
N LEU A 1 -10.06 -34.43 -19.55
CA LEU A 1 -9.81 -34.48 -18.11
C LEU A 1 -10.62 -33.42 -17.40
N PRO A 2 -11.41 -33.78 -16.38
CA PRO A 2 -12.12 -32.78 -15.61
C PRO A 2 -11.12 -31.88 -14.90
N LYS A 3 -11.35 -30.58 -14.94
CA LYS A 3 -10.53 -29.64 -14.22
C LYS A 3 -10.68 -29.89 -12.72
N SER A 4 -9.57 -30.04 -12.01
CA SER A 4 -9.56 -30.22 -10.58
C SER A 4 -10.20 -28.98 -9.93
N LYS A 5 -11.27 -29.19 -9.21
CA LYS A 5 -11.89 -28.13 -8.43
C LYS A 5 -11.16 -27.99 -7.11
N ILE A 6 -11.05 -26.76 -6.62
CA ILE A 6 -10.41 -26.46 -5.36
C ILE A 6 -11.46 -25.92 -4.39
N LYS A 7 -11.48 -26.50 -3.20
CA LYS A 7 -12.29 -25.99 -2.09
C LYS A 7 -11.41 -25.13 -1.19
N TRP A 8 -11.86 -23.93 -0.90
CA TRP A 8 -11.15 -22.99 -0.04
C TRP A 8 -11.78 -22.94 1.35
N ILE A 9 -10.96 -23.00 2.38
CA ILE A 9 -11.39 -22.98 3.77
C ILE A 9 -10.58 -21.95 4.54
N THR A 10 -11.25 -21.19 5.40
CA THR A 10 -10.61 -20.29 6.36
C THR A 10 -10.65 -20.89 7.75
N SER A 11 -9.55 -20.71 8.51
CA SER A 11 -9.50 -21.15 9.91
C SER A 11 -10.40 -20.33 10.83
N ASN A 12 -10.69 -19.09 10.42
CA ASN A 12 -11.57 -18.22 11.21
C ASN A 12 -12.32 -17.24 10.29
N PRO A 13 -13.58 -17.55 9.94
CA PRO A 13 -14.37 -16.70 9.06
C PRO A 13 -14.74 -15.35 9.68
N LYS A 14 -14.60 -15.20 10.98
CA LYS A 14 -14.81 -13.90 11.65
C LYS A 14 -13.67 -12.92 11.37
N LEU A 15 -12.46 -13.44 11.08
CA LEU A 15 -11.29 -12.63 10.77
C LEU A 15 -11.13 -12.40 9.28
N ALA A 16 -11.34 -13.45 8.50
CA ALA A 16 -11.21 -13.39 7.05
C ALA A 16 -12.08 -14.47 6.42
N THR A 17 -12.69 -14.14 5.30
CA THR A 17 -13.47 -15.10 4.49
C THR A 17 -12.74 -15.34 3.17
N VAL A 18 -12.97 -16.49 2.58
CA VAL A 18 -12.43 -16.84 1.27
C VAL A 18 -13.58 -17.38 0.39
N ASP A 19 -13.64 -16.90 -0.85
CA ASP A 19 -14.68 -17.34 -1.77
C ASP A 19 -14.20 -18.54 -2.60
N LYS A 20 -15.08 -19.07 -3.45
CA LYS A 20 -14.78 -20.21 -4.32
C LYS A 20 -13.64 -19.97 -5.32
N ASN A 21 -13.32 -18.71 -5.59
CA ASN A 21 -12.24 -18.33 -6.51
C ASN A 21 -10.91 -18.06 -5.79
N GLY A 22 -10.86 -18.23 -4.47
CA GLY A 22 -9.66 -17.97 -3.70
C GLY A 22 -9.48 -16.50 -3.31
N VAL A 23 -10.52 -15.67 -3.47
CA VAL A 23 -10.45 -14.26 -3.06
C VAL A 23 -10.69 -14.15 -1.55
N VAL A 24 -9.72 -13.57 -0.86
CA VAL A 24 -9.77 -13.42 0.61
C VAL A 24 -10.24 -12.01 0.95
N LYS A 25 -11.29 -11.94 1.76
CA LYS A 25 -11.78 -10.67 2.32
C LYS A 25 -11.44 -10.62 3.81
N ILE A 26 -10.78 -9.54 4.22
CA ILE A 26 -10.30 -9.38 5.59
C ILE A 26 -11.23 -8.45 6.35
N ASN A 27 -11.61 -8.86 7.57
CA ASN A 27 -12.42 -8.04 8.46
C ASN A 27 -11.53 -6.98 9.14
N LYS A 28 -12.01 -5.75 9.23
CA LYS A 28 -11.28 -4.65 9.86
C LYS A 28 -10.90 -4.93 11.32
N LYS A 29 -11.70 -5.71 12.02
CA LYS A 29 -11.46 -6.09 13.42
C LYS A 29 -10.34 -7.14 13.57
N ALA A 30 -9.85 -7.68 12.46
CA ALA A 30 -8.85 -8.75 12.48
C ALA A 30 -7.41 -8.23 12.55
N ALA A 31 -7.20 -6.92 12.63
CA ALA A 31 -5.86 -6.33 12.64
C ALA A 31 -4.95 -6.97 13.71
N GLY A 32 -3.73 -7.30 13.31
CA GLY A 32 -2.74 -7.92 14.18
C GLY A 32 -2.90 -9.42 14.39
N LYS A 33 -3.93 -10.05 13.82
CA LYS A 33 -4.18 -11.48 13.98
C LYS A 33 -3.71 -12.28 12.78
N LYS A 34 -3.63 -13.59 12.93
CA LYS A 34 -3.27 -14.52 11.85
C LYS A 34 -4.48 -15.35 11.48
N VAL A 35 -4.60 -15.68 10.19
CA VAL A 35 -5.61 -16.59 9.69
C VAL A 35 -4.95 -17.57 8.74
N ARG A 36 -5.43 -18.82 8.72
CA ARG A 36 -4.95 -19.86 7.80
C ARG A 36 -5.98 -20.07 6.71
N ILE A 37 -5.54 -20.02 5.49
CA ILE A 37 -6.38 -20.31 4.32
C ILE A 37 -5.87 -21.63 3.71
N THR A 38 -6.77 -22.60 3.57
CA THR A 38 -6.43 -23.92 3.04
C THR A 38 -7.14 -24.13 1.72
N ALA A 39 -6.38 -24.55 0.72
CA ALA A 39 -6.89 -24.99 -0.57
C ALA A 39 -6.86 -26.51 -0.60
N ILE A 40 -8.00 -27.14 -0.84
CA ILE A 40 -8.14 -28.61 -0.87
C ILE A 40 -8.58 -29.03 -2.28
N ALA A 41 -7.86 -30.00 -2.86
CA ALA A 41 -8.28 -30.58 -4.12
C ALA A 41 -9.50 -31.46 -3.90
N THR A 42 -10.52 -31.31 -4.78
CA THR A 42 -11.76 -32.10 -4.69
C THR A 42 -11.79 -33.30 -5.64
N ASP A 43 -10.62 -33.71 -6.14
CA ASP A 43 -10.48 -34.82 -7.07
C ASP A 43 -10.24 -36.19 -6.38
N GLY A 44 -10.33 -36.21 -5.05
CA GLY A 44 -10.06 -37.43 -4.27
C GLY A 44 -8.59 -37.67 -3.97
N SER A 45 -7.68 -36.85 -4.45
CA SER A 45 -6.23 -37.01 -4.21
C SER A 45 -5.82 -36.75 -2.77
N GLY A 46 -6.66 -36.04 -1.98
CA GLY A 46 -6.33 -35.62 -0.62
C GLY A 46 -5.29 -34.50 -0.54
N LYS A 47 -4.86 -33.96 -1.67
CA LYS A 47 -3.87 -32.90 -1.68
C LYS A 47 -4.45 -31.59 -1.18
N LYS A 48 -3.70 -30.94 -0.30
CA LYS A 48 -4.06 -29.65 0.25
C LYS A 48 -2.84 -28.78 0.48
N LYS A 49 -3.04 -27.47 0.46
CA LYS A 49 -2.00 -26.52 0.78
C LYS A 49 -2.56 -25.43 1.69
N THR A 50 -1.83 -25.11 2.75
CA THR A 50 -2.25 -24.11 3.72
C THR A 50 -1.33 -22.90 3.66
N PHE A 51 -1.93 -21.71 3.64
CA PHE A 51 -1.21 -20.43 3.70
C PHE A 51 -1.56 -19.72 4.99
N VAL A 52 -0.54 -19.20 5.67
CA VAL A 52 -0.76 -18.35 6.84
C VAL A 52 -0.75 -16.90 6.38
N ILE A 53 -1.86 -16.22 6.61
CA ILE A 53 -1.99 -14.79 6.31
C ILE A 53 -1.89 -14.02 7.61
N ARG A 54 -0.91 -13.12 7.67
CA ARG A 54 -0.73 -12.21 8.79
C ARG A 54 -1.45 -10.91 8.46
N ILE A 55 -2.48 -10.59 9.25
CA ILE A 55 -3.25 -9.38 9.04
C ILE A 55 -2.53 -8.23 9.74
N MET A 56 -2.06 -7.27 8.94
CA MET A 56 -1.28 -6.16 9.47
C MET A 56 -2.15 -5.24 10.31
N LYS A 57 -1.59 -4.81 11.44
CA LYS A 57 -2.21 -3.80 12.29
C LYS A 57 -1.79 -2.43 11.76
N GLY A 58 -2.77 -1.67 11.26
CA GLY A 58 -2.51 -0.32 10.77
C GLY A 58 -2.23 0.62 11.92
N GLU A 59 -0.95 0.88 12.22
CA GLU A 59 -0.54 1.68 13.37
C GLU A 59 -0.05 3.07 13.03
N VAL A 60 0.04 3.45 11.75
CA VAL A 60 0.39 4.80 11.37
C VAL A 60 -0.77 5.74 11.72
N LYS A 61 -0.47 6.75 12.53
CA LYS A 61 -1.46 7.72 13.02
C LYS A 61 -1.46 9.00 12.20
N LYS A 62 -0.28 9.47 11.76
CA LYS A 62 -0.14 10.72 11.04
C LYS A 62 1.11 10.71 10.17
N ILE A 63 1.02 11.34 8.99
CA ILE A 63 2.16 11.57 8.09
C ILE A 63 2.27 13.06 7.85
N ILE A 64 3.48 13.60 8.00
CA ILE A 64 3.77 15.03 7.76
C ILE A 64 4.87 15.10 6.71
N ILE A 65 4.59 15.77 5.59
CA ILE A 65 5.59 16.01 4.54
C ILE A 65 6.21 17.38 4.75
N LYS A 66 7.54 17.44 4.81
CA LYS A 66 8.29 18.69 4.94
C LYS A 66 9.19 18.87 3.71
N GLY A 67 9.31 20.10 3.25
CA GLY A 67 10.16 20.44 2.12
C GLY A 67 9.74 21.74 1.47
N LYS A 68 10.53 22.18 0.50
CA LYS A 68 10.22 23.37 -0.28
C LYS A 68 9.01 23.08 -1.18
N LYS A 69 8.14 24.04 -1.34
CA LYS A 69 6.94 23.92 -2.19
C LYS A 69 7.14 24.50 -3.58
N ARG A 70 8.34 24.98 -3.88
CA ARG A 70 8.70 25.56 -5.17
C ARG A 70 10.01 24.99 -5.66
N VAL A 71 10.09 24.72 -6.95
CA VAL A 71 11.28 24.17 -7.58
C VAL A 71 11.30 24.61 -9.04
N GLN A 72 12.51 24.85 -9.58
CA GLN A 72 12.67 25.19 -11.00
C GLN A 72 12.44 23.96 -11.87
N ALA A 73 11.82 24.17 -13.04
CA ALA A 73 11.60 23.10 -14.01
C ALA A 73 12.94 22.44 -14.40
N GLY A 74 12.98 21.13 -14.43
CA GLY A 74 14.19 20.36 -14.71
C GLY A 74 15.08 20.12 -13.50
N LYS A 75 14.79 20.70 -12.36
CA LYS A 75 15.54 20.51 -11.12
C LYS A 75 14.89 19.47 -10.22
N THR A 76 15.65 19.04 -9.22
CA THR A 76 15.24 18.01 -8.28
C THR A 76 14.99 18.64 -6.91
N LEU A 77 13.94 18.15 -6.23
CA LEU A 77 13.55 18.57 -4.90
C LEU A 77 13.46 17.35 -3.99
N LYS A 78 14.10 17.42 -2.82
CA LYS A 78 14.02 16.33 -1.85
C LYS A 78 13.01 16.65 -0.78
N LEU A 79 11.98 15.81 -0.64
CA LEU A 79 10.98 15.93 0.42
C LEU A 79 11.32 14.97 1.55
N LYS A 80 11.01 15.38 2.76
CA LYS A 80 11.12 14.54 3.96
C LYS A 80 9.72 14.29 4.51
N ALA A 81 9.48 13.06 4.96
CA ALA A 81 8.23 12.71 5.60
C ALA A 81 8.49 12.24 7.02
N LYS A 82 7.70 12.76 7.96
CA LYS A 82 7.70 12.30 9.34
C LYS A 82 6.46 11.45 9.56
N VAL A 83 6.65 10.24 10.05
CA VAL A 83 5.57 9.28 10.29
C VAL A 83 5.41 9.12 11.80
N LYS A 84 4.23 9.46 12.31
CA LYS A 84 3.84 9.17 13.69
C LYS A 84 3.10 7.84 13.71
N ALA A 85 3.62 6.88 14.45
CA ALA A 85 3.07 5.52 14.47
C ALA A 85 3.37 4.86 15.81
N GLY A 86 2.61 3.80 16.12
CA GLY A 86 2.86 2.97 17.29
C GLY A 86 4.20 2.23 17.21
N LYS A 87 4.63 1.71 18.34
CA LYS A 87 5.90 0.95 18.44
C LYS A 87 5.85 -0.28 17.53
N GLY A 88 6.91 -0.48 16.74
CA GLY A 88 7.01 -1.62 15.83
C GLY A 88 6.18 -1.49 14.55
N ALA A 89 5.59 -0.32 14.29
CA ALA A 89 4.79 -0.10 13.09
C ALA A 89 5.65 -0.08 11.82
N ASN A 90 5.05 -0.53 10.72
CA ASN A 90 5.65 -0.38 9.40
C ASN A 90 5.51 1.07 8.95
N LYS A 91 6.63 1.79 8.88
CA LYS A 91 6.66 3.21 8.50
C LYS A 91 6.95 3.45 7.02
N LYS A 92 6.93 2.40 6.20
CA LYS A 92 7.15 2.54 4.76
C LYS A 92 6.07 3.40 4.12
N LEU A 93 6.47 4.22 3.18
CA LEU A 93 5.59 5.13 2.46
C LEU A 93 5.60 4.83 0.97
N LEU A 94 4.44 4.98 0.36
CA LEU A 94 4.27 4.98 -1.09
C LEU A 94 4.12 6.42 -1.54
N TRP A 95 5.04 6.85 -2.41
CA TRP A 95 5.04 8.21 -2.95
C TRP A 95 4.43 8.22 -4.34
N THR A 96 3.53 9.13 -4.59
CA THR A 96 2.88 9.28 -5.90
C THR A 96 2.84 10.74 -6.32
N SER A 97 2.85 10.98 -7.64
CA SER A 97 2.69 12.30 -8.24
C SER A 97 1.36 12.37 -8.97
N SER A 98 0.68 13.51 -8.86
CA SER A 98 -0.60 13.72 -9.55
C SER A 98 -0.45 13.80 -11.06
N ASN A 99 0.75 14.15 -11.56
CA ASN A 99 1.02 14.20 -12.99
C ASN A 99 2.49 13.93 -13.28
N ILE A 100 2.76 12.70 -13.73
CA ILE A 100 4.12 12.23 -14.02
C ILE A 100 4.74 12.89 -15.27
N LYS A 101 3.93 13.56 -16.09
CA LYS A 101 4.45 14.35 -17.21
C LYS A 101 5.20 15.58 -16.76
N TYR A 102 4.87 16.11 -15.58
CA TYR A 102 5.47 17.32 -15.03
C TYR A 102 6.50 17.03 -13.96
N ALA A 103 6.25 16.02 -13.14
CA ALA A 103 7.17 15.63 -12.09
C ALA A 103 6.95 14.17 -11.68
N THR A 104 8.05 13.50 -11.39
CA THR A 104 8.03 12.14 -10.83
C THR A 104 8.57 12.18 -9.41
N VAL A 105 8.24 11.18 -8.61
CA VAL A 105 8.74 11.05 -7.24
C VAL A 105 9.27 9.65 -7.01
N THR A 106 10.43 9.55 -6.34
CA THR A 106 11.05 8.26 -6.01
C THR A 106 10.49 7.71 -4.70
N SER A 107 10.79 6.46 -4.41
CA SER A 107 10.40 5.81 -3.14
C SER A 107 11.00 6.48 -1.91
N SER A 108 12.02 7.31 -2.08
CA SER A 108 12.65 8.06 -0.97
C SER A 108 12.13 9.50 -0.82
N GLY A 109 11.16 9.91 -1.64
CA GLY A 109 10.61 11.26 -1.59
C GLY A 109 11.35 12.29 -2.44
N LYS A 110 12.20 11.85 -3.36
CA LYS A 110 12.93 12.73 -4.28
C LYS A 110 12.05 13.05 -5.48
N VAL A 111 11.72 14.33 -5.65
CA VAL A 111 10.87 14.81 -6.74
C VAL A 111 11.77 15.29 -7.88
N LYS A 112 11.59 14.72 -9.07
CA LYS A 112 12.27 15.15 -10.28
C LYS A 112 11.27 15.89 -11.15
N THR A 113 11.50 17.18 -11.38
CA THR A 113 10.64 17.97 -12.25
C THR A 113 11.14 17.94 -13.69
N LYS A 114 10.22 18.06 -14.61
CA LYS A 114 10.49 18.06 -16.05
C LYS A 114 10.27 19.46 -16.62
N LYS A 115 10.94 19.78 -17.72
CA LYS A 115 10.77 21.07 -18.38
C LYS A 115 9.33 21.33 -18.79
N ALA A 116 8.60 20.28 -19.16
CA ALA A 116 7.16 20.37 -19.51
C ALA A 116 6.28 20.85 -18.34
N GLY A 117 6.78 20.73 -17.11
CA GLY A 117 6.07 21.16 -15.91
C GLY A 117 6.21 22.62 -15.55
N LYS A 118 6.97 23.39 -16.32
CA LYS A 118 7.19 24.81 -16.03
C LYS A 118 5.87 25.56 -15.88
N LYS A 119 5.74 26.34 -14.80
CA LYS A 119 4.53 27.08 -14.43
C LYS A 119 3.33 26.17 -14.06
N LYS A 120 3.58 24.88 -13.82
CA LYS A 120 2.54 23.92 -13.41
C LYS A 120 2.66 23.60 -11.94
N THR A 121 1.57 23.10 -11.38
CA THR A 121 1.51 22.64 -9.98
C THR A 121 1.23 21.15 -9.97
N VAL A 122 1.98 20.39 -9.18
CA VAL A 122 1.73 18.96 -8.97
C VAL A 122 1.50 18.69 -7.49
N LYS A 123 0.70 17.69 -7.21
CA LYS A 123 0.48 17.20 -5.86
C LYS A 123 1.29 15.94 -5.64
N ILE A 124 2.13 15.93 -4.61
CA ILE A 124 2.91 14.77 -4.23
C ILE A 124 2.29 14.19 -2.97
N THR A 125 1.96 12.92 -3.00
CA THR A 125 1.29 12.23 -1.90
C THR A 125 2.19 11.13 -1.37
N ALA A 126 2.31 11.07 -0.04
CA ALA A 126 2.94 9.96 0.67
C ALA A 126 1.85 9.21 1.42
N MET A 127 1.71 7.91 1.15
CA MET A 127 0.70 7.07 1.78
C MET A 127 1.37 5.95 2.57
N ALA A 128 0.85 5.66 3.76
CA ALA A 128 1.36 4.56 4.57
C ALA A 128 1.10 3.22 3.91
N ALA A 129 2.10 2.34 3.94
CA ALA A 129 2.02 0.99 3.37
C ALA A 129 1.56 -0.05 4.39
N ASP A 130 1.14 0.38 5.59
CA ASP A 130 0.77 -0.51 6.69
C ASP A 130 -0.73 -0.88 6.74
N GLY A 131 -1.51 -0.44 5.74
CA GLY A 131 -2.94 -0.68 5.71
C GLY A 131 -3.78 0.32 6.48
N SER A 132 -3.17 1.32 7.13
CA SER A 132 -3.91 2.37 7.87
C SER A 132 -4.65 3.34 6.96
N ASN A 133 -4.29 3.40 5.68
CA ASN A 133 -4.77 4.36 4.69
C ASN A 133 -4.43 5.82 5.02
N LYS A 134 -3.50 6.04 5.93
CA LYS A 134 -3.05 7.40 6.24
C LYS A 134 -2.19 7.93 5.10
N LYS A 135 -2.37 9.20 4.78
CA LYS A 135 -1.65 9.86 3.69
C LYS A 135 -1.49 11.35 3.98
N ALA A 136 -0.50 11.94 3.35
CA ALA A 136 -0.28 13.38 3.35
C ALA A 136 0.03 13.83 1.93
N THR A 137 -0.39 15.04 1.58
CA THR A 137 -0.20 15.59 0.24
C THR A 137 0.42 16.98 0.35
N ILE A 138 1.39 17.25 -0.52
CA ILE A 138 2.01 18.57 -0.63
C ILE A 138 1.88 19.06 -2.08
N LYS A 139 1.54 20.33 -2.26
CA LYS A 139 1.49 20.97 -3.58
C LYS A 139 2.85 21.54 -3.90
N ILE A 140 3.40 21.21 -5.06
CA ILE A 140 4.68 21.71 -5.54
C ILE A 140 4.44 22.57 -6.77
N GLN A 141 4.91 23.83 -6.70
CA GLN A 141 4.89 24.76 -7.84
C GLN A 141 6.20 24.63 -8.62
N ILE A 142 6.09 24.36 -9.91
CA ILE A 142 7.23 24.24 -10.79
C ILE A 142 7.39 25.57 -11.52
N LYS A 143 8.54 26.21 -11.34
CA LYS A 143 8.85 27.50 -11.97
C LYS A 143 9.61 27.36 -13.26
#